data_4bd2c6416dc50a54b30bafbdb17a8537
#
_entry.id   4bd2c6416dc50a54b30bafbdb17a8537
#
_cell.length_a   1.000
_cell.length_b   1.000
_cell.length_c   1.000
_cell.angle_alpha   90.00
_cell.angle_beta   90.00
_cell.angle_gamma   90.00
#
_symmetry.space_group_name_H-M   'P 1'
#
loop_
_entity.id
_entity.type
_entity.pdbx_description
1 polymer ?
#
loop_
_entity_poly.entity_id
_entity_poly.type
_entity_poly.pdbx_seq_one_letter_code
_entity_poly.pdbx_strand_id
1 'polypeptide(L)'
;MLKTGYEDYSGVFFVKVCEYLSVRRAYGLVRQTTPATSRVTFDELGILCHLANVNGYLRTSQIAEYQGVLRPTMTHRTGHLAELGLIERKPGERDRRNVYCHLSSTGVVAIRRMVADVCRNIKTDMPLGRCTDERMMRIIDGAAQISFSSADLVLMQLAFCSDDGDGLGSVGGLVDGLGLLQPTVSMAVSSLKRAGYIERGDTPGQAALSIAITESGRARAEKLVAQVAEFRPARARARKSSVL
;
A
#
# COMPACT_ATOMS: atom_id res chain seq x y z
N MET A 1 23.90 8.89 -11.08
CA MET A 1 24.07 9.49 -9.75
C MET A 1 22.95 10.51 -9.55
N LEU A 2 21.73 10.06 -9.24
CA LEU A 2 20.59 10.94 -8.94
C LEU A 2 20.64 11.26 -7.45
N LYS A 3 21.09 12.49 -7.13
CA LYS A 3 21.06 13.05 -5.79
C LYS A 3 19.60 13.11 -5.32
N THR A 4 19.28 12.34 -4.29
CA THR A 4 18.06 12.48 -3.50
C THR A 4 18.06 13.84 -2.83
N GLY A 5 17.49 14.85 -3.48
CA GLY A 5 17.25 16.16 -2.89
C GLY A 5 16.19 16.02 -1.80
N TYR A 6 16.61 16.12 -0.56
CA TYR A 6 15.76 16.47 0.56
C TYR A 6 15.44 17.95 0.43
N GLU A 7 14.31 18.32 -0.14
CA GLU A 7 13.74 19.64 0.03
C GLU A 7 12.50 19.54 0.90
N ASP A 8 12.64 20.22 2.01
CA ASP A 8 11.67 20.41 3.08
C ASP A 8 10.44 21.16 2.57
N TYR A 9 9.32 20.47 2.38
CA TYR A 9 8.04 21.11 2.17
C TYR A 9 7.18 20.91 3.42
N SER A 10 7.08 21.99 4.17
CA SER A 10 6.30 22.21 5.38
C SER A 10 4.97 21.43 5.44
N GLY A 11 4.88 20.46 6.33
CA GLY A 11 3.63 19.89 6.86
C GLY A 11 2.86 18.91 5.98
N VAL A 12 3.41 18.48 4.83
CA VAL A 12 2.80 17.50 3.93
C VAL A 12 3.71 16.28 3.86
N PHE A 13 3.25 15.13 4.37
CA PHE A 13 3.98 13.87 4.26
C PHE A 13 3.94 13.37 2.81
N PHE A 14 5.03 13.52 2.07
CA PHE A 14 5.25 12.80 0.83
C PHE A 14 5.67 11.37 1.17
N VAL A 15 4.89 10.38 0.75
CA VAL A 15 5.33 8.99 0.78
C VAL A 15 6.31 8.81 -0.37
N LYS A 16 7.60 8.64 -0.06
CA LYS A 16 8.61 8.31 -1.07
C LYS A 16 8.36 6.90 -1.60
N VAL A 17 8.80 6.62 -2.82
CA VAL A 17 8.61 5.30 -3.45
C VAL A 17 9.14 4.18 -2.58
N CYS A 18 10.36 4.31 -2.06
CA CYS A 18 10.94 3.29 -1.17
C CYS A 18 10.16 3.13 0.14
N GLU A 19 9.61 4.22 0.70
CA GLU A 19 8.73 4.17 1.87
C GLU A 19 7.42 3.46 1.52
N TYR A 20 6.81 3.78 0.38
CA TYR A 20 5.61 3.10 -0.11
C TYR A 20 5.85 1.60 -0.29
N LEU A 21 6.92 1.21 -0.98
CA LEU A 21 7.26 -0.20 -1.20
C LEU A 21 7.60 -0.92 0.11
N SER A 22 8.26 -0.25 1.06
CA SER A 22 8.54 -0.80 2.40
C SER A 22 7.27 -1.10 3.18
N VAL A 23 6.28 -0.20 3.15
CA VAL A 23 4.98 -0.42 3.81
C VAL A 23 4.21 -1.56 3.13
N ARG A 24 4.20 -1.59 1.80
CA ARG A 24 3.58 -2.66 1.01
C ARG A 24 4.21 -4.03 1.30
N ARG A 25 5.56 -4.07 1.37
CA ARG A 25 6.32 -5.25 1.74
C ARG A 25 5.98 -5.74 3.15
N ALA A 26 6.08 -4.84 4.13
CA ALA A 26 5.80 -5.17 5.53
C ALA A 26 4.38 -5.73 5.69
N TYR A 27 3.40 -5.11 5.05
CA TYR A 27 2.03 -5.63 5.05
C TYR A 27 1.91 -6.98 4.33
N GLY A 28 2.62 -7.18 3.22
CA GLY A 28 2.67 -8.46 2.52
C GLY A 28 3.10 -9.61 3.44
N LEU A 29 4.13 -9.39 4.25
CA LEU A 29 4.61 -10.35 5.26
C LEU A 29 3.57 -10.60 6.35
N VAL A 30 2.96 -9.56 6.90
CA VAL A 30 1.88 -9.68 7.90
C VAL A 30 0.71 -10.50 7.34
N ARG A 31 0.32 -10.23 6.09
CA ARG A 31 -0.77 -10.94 5.42
C ARG A 31 -0.47 -12.42 5.21
N GLN A 32 0.78 -12.80 4.94
CA GLN A 32 1.18 -14.20 4.77
C GLN A 32 1.02 -15.01 6.06
N THR A 33 1.28 -14.41 7.21
CA THR A 33 1.13 -15.05 8.54
C THR A 33 -0.30 -14.99 9.08
N THR A 34 -1.19 -14.21 8.45
CA THR A 34 -2.59 -14.07 8.85
C THR A 34 -3.41 -15.25 8.29
N PRO A 35 -4.29 -15.90 9.09
CA PRO A 35 -5.19 -16.94 8.61
C PRO A 35 -6.04 -16.47 7.44
N ALA A 36 -6.28 -17.35 6.46
CA ALA A 36 -7.01 -17.00 5.24
C ALA A 36 -8.41 -16.40 5.50
N THR A 37 -9.08 -16.87 6.53
CA THR A 37 -10.43 -16.45 6.95
C THR A 37 -10.50 -15.05 7.55
N SER A 38 -9.36 -14.45 7.90
CA SER A 38 -9.28 -13.11 8.51
C SER A 38 -8.38 -12.16 7.73
N ARG A 39 -7.99 -12.56 6.50
CA ARG A 39 -7.14 -11.73 5.65
C ARG A 39 -7.93 -10.56 5.08
N VAL A 40 -7.38 -9.37 5.21
CA VAL A 40 -7.81 -8.18 4.49
C VAL A 40 -6.82 -7.86 3.36
N THR A 41 -7.23 -7.12 2.35
CA THR A 41 -6.33 -6.58 1.33
C THR A 41 -5.66 -5.31 1.86
N PHE A 42 -4.61 -4.85 1.19
CA PHE A 42 -3.97 -3.57 1.55
C PHE A 42 -4.95 -2.39 1.45
N ASP A 43 -5.80 -2.40 0.45
CA ASP A 43 -6.83 -1.38 0.25
C ASP A 43 -7.89 -1.42 1.36
N GLU A 44 -8.26 -2.61 1.84
CA GLU A 44 -9.16 -2.77 2.98
C GLU A 44 -8.52 -2.32 4.29
N LEU A 45 -7.22 -2.60 4.50
CA LEU A 45 -6.48 -2.04 5.62
C LEU A 45 -6.47 -0.51 5.55
N GLY A 46 -6.32 0.07 4.35
CA GLY A 46 -6.44 1.52 4.13
C GLY A 46 -7.82 2.07 4.52
N ILE A 47 -8.91 1.35 4.20
CA ILE A 47 -10.27 1.73 4.65
C ILE A 47 -10.35 1.77 6.18
N LEU A 48 -9.82 0.75 6.86
CA LEU A 48 -9.79 0.71 8.33
C LEU A 48 -8.99 1.87 8.90
N CYS A 49 -7.80 2.16 8.33
CA CYS A 49 -6.97 3.30 8.72
C CYS A 49 -7.71 4.63 8.51
N HIS A 50 -8.39 4.78 7.38
CA HIS A 50 -9.16 5.97 7.08
C HIS A 50 -10.29 6.21 8.09
N LEU A 51 -11.08 5.18 8.38
CA LEU A 51 -12.14 5.23 9.40
C LEU A 51 -11.58 5.56 10.79
N ALA A 52 -10.41 5.01 11.16
CA ALA A 52 -9.72 5.33 12.41
C ALA A 52 -9.28 6.80 12.48
N ASN A 53 -8.70 7.32 11.40
CA ASN A 53 -8.21 8.71 11.33
C ASN A 53 -9.35 9.73 11.36
N VAL A 54 -10.51 9.42 10.73
CA VAL A 54 -11.69 10.27 10.74
C VAL A 54 -12.42 10.19 12.09
N ASN A 55 -12.32 9.04 12.77
CA ASN A 55 -12.98 8.75 14.04
C ASN A 55 -14.49 9.05 14.00
N GLY A 56 -15.18 8.53 13.01
CA GLY A 56 -16.60 8.79 12.80
C GLY A 56 -17.24 7.91 11.73
N TYR A 57 -18.47 8.26 11.38
CA TYR A 57 -19.24 7.60 10.34
C TYR A 57 -18.93 8.20 8.96
N LEU A 58 -18.62 7.35 7.98
CA LEU A 58 -18.46 7.76 6.59
C LEU A 58 -19.44 6.98 5.71
N ARG A 59 -20.03 7.66 4.72
CA ARG A 59 -20.81 6.99 3.68
C ARG A 59 -19.88 6.14 2.80
N THR A 60 -20.33 4.97 2.40
CA THR A 60 -19.60 4.11 1.45
C THR A 60 -19.18 4.88 0.20
N SER A 61 -20.01 5.83 -0.27
CA SER A 61 -19.68 6.69 -1.41
C SER A 61 -18.52 7.67 -1.12
N GLN A 62 -18.41 8.19 0.10
CA GLN A 62 -17.30 9.07 0.50
C GLN A 62 -15.97 8.29 0.57
N ILE A 63 -16.02 7.05 1.07
CA ILE A 63 -14.84 6.17 1.12
C ILE A 63 -14.42 5.80 -0.31
N ALA A 64 -15.39 5.53 -1.20
CA ALA A 64 -15.12 5.23 -2.62
C ALA A 64 -14.44 6.40 -3.34
N GLU A 65 -14.97 7.61 -3.15
CA GLU A 65 -14.39 8.85 -3.69
C GLU A 65 -12.98 9.09 -3.15
N TYR A 66 -12.79 8.92 -1.85
CA TYR A 66 -11.50 9.07 -1.20
C TYR A 66 -10.45 8.09 -1.73
N GLN A 67 -10.81 6.84 -1.97
CA GLN A 67 -9.89 5.83 -2.54
C GLN A 67 -9.84 5.84 -4.07
N GLY A 68 -10.58 6.71 -4.75
CA GLY A 68 -10.60 6.78 -6.21
C GLY A 68 -11.14 5.51 -6.89
N VAL A 69 -12.05 4.77 -6.23
CA VAL A 69 -12.59 3.51 -6.75
C VAL A 69 -14.09 3.59 -7.02
N LEU A 70 -14.59 2.67 -7.85
CA LEU A 70 -16.01 2.58 -8.16
C LEU A 70 -16.83 2.16 -6.94
N ARG A 71 -18.07 2.68 -6.81
CA ARG A 71 -19.00 2.34 -5.72
C ARG A 71 -19.23 0.82 -5.54
N PRO A 72 -19.41 0.01 -6.60
CA PRO A 72 -19.56 -1.44 -6.44
C PRO A 72 -18.34 -2.08 -5.76
N THR A 73 -17.13 -1.70 -6.16
CA THR A 73 -15.89 -2.18 -5.53
C THR A 73 -15.83 -1.84 -4.05
N MET A 74 -16.20 -0.59 -3.69
CA MET A 74 -16.23 -0.16 -2.29
C MET A 74 -17.33 -0.89 -1.49
N THR A 75 -18.49 -1.13 -2.10
CA THR A 75 -19.56 -1.90 -1.48
C THR A 75 -19.10 -3.32 -1.14
N HIS A 76 -18.37 -3.98 -2.05
CA HIS A 76 -17.79 -5.30 -1.82
C HIS A 76 -16.74 -5.26 -0.70
N ARG A 77 -15.77 -4.33 -0.76
CA ARG A 77 -14.72 -4.20 0.28
C ARG A 77 -15.31 -3.95 1.66
N THR A 78 -16.24 -3.00 1.79
CA THR A 78 -16.90 -2.71 3.07
C THR A 78 -17.84 -3.84 3.51
N GLY A 79 -18.42 -4.60 2.59
CA GLY A 79 -19.15 -5.83 2.87
C GLY A 79 -18.27 -6.87 3.55
N HIS A 80 -17.13 -7.20 2.92
CA HIS A 80 -16.15 -8.13 3.47
C HIS A 80 -15.61 -7.70 4.85
N LEU A 81 -15.29 -6.42 5.03
CA LEU A 81 -14.86 -5.90 6.34
C LEU A 81 -15.94 -6.03 7.42
N ALA A 82 -17.22 -5.90 7.04
CA ALA A 82 -18.35 -6.09 7.97
C ALA A 82 -18.56 -7.59 8.30
N GLU A 83 -18.41 -8.48 7.32
CA GLU A 83 -18.43 -9.94 7.52
C GLU A 83 -17.33 -10.40 8.48
N LEU A 84 -16.15 -9.76 8.42
CA LEU A 84 -15.06 -9.98 9.38
C LEU A 84 -15.32 -9.32 10.75
N GLY A 85 -16.42 -8.59 10.92
CA GLY A 85 -16.75 -7.89 12.16
C GLY A 85 -15.85 -6.68 12.47
N LEU A 86 -15.07 -6.18 11.48
CA LEU A 86 -14.12 -5.09 11.67
C LEU A 86 -14.78 -3.70 11.57
N ILE A 87 -15.86 -3.60 10.82
CA ILE A 87 -16.69 -2.39 10.71
C ILE A 87 -18.15 -2.71 10.92
N GLU A 88 -18.92 -1.72 11.32
CA GLU A 88 -20.38 -1.74 11.28
C GLU A 88 -20.87 -0.93 10.09
N ARG A 89 -21.91 -1.47 9.44
CA ARG A 89 -22.60 -0.82 8.31
C ARG A 89 -24.05 -0.54 8.72
N LYS A 90 -24.45 0.73 8.67
CA LYS A 90 -25.82 1.15 9.02
C LYS A 90 -26.46 1.87 7.84
N PRO A 91 -27.69 1.50 7.44
CA PRO A 91 -28.44 2.27 6.46
C PRO A 91 -28.73 3.67 7.01
N GLY A 92 -28.75 4.67 6.13
CA GLY A 92 -29.13 6.03 6.52
C GLY A 92 -30.60 6.11 6.93
N GLU A 93 -30.89 6.92 7.93
CA GLU A 93 -32.25 7.09 8.46
C GLU A 93 -33.20 7.73 7.41
N ARG A 94 -32.72 8.74 6.68
CA ARG A 94 -33.49 9.46 5.67
C ARG A 94 -33.53 8.79 4.29
N ASP A 95 -32.41 8.11 3.95
CA ASP A 95 -32.27 7.39 2.67
C ASP A 95 -31.47 6.11 2.90
N ARG A 96 -32.16 4.98 2.87
CA ARG A 96 -31.60 3.65 3.07
C ARG A 96 -30.56 3.25 2.02
N ARG A 97 -30.50 3.94 0.88
CA ARG A 97 -29.46 3.73 -0.15
C ARG A 97 -28.10 4.23 0.29
N ASN A 98 -28.07 5.19 1.25
CA ASN A 98 -26.83 5.65 1.86
C ASN A 98 -26.45 4.71 3.00
N VAL A 99 -25.37 3.97 2.81
CA VAL A 99 -24.80 3.11 3.85
C VAL A 99 -23.64 3.81 4.51
N TYR A 100 -23.70 3.92 5.84
CA TYR A 100 -22.65 4.49 6.68
C TYR A 100 -21.82 3.38 7.30
N CYS A 101 -20.49 3.58 7.29
CA CYS A 101 -19.51 2.66 7.85
C CYS A 101 -18.77 3.34 9.00
N HIS A 102 -18.48 2.60 10.05
CA HIS A 102 -17.59 3.01 11.15
C HIS A 102 -16.87 1.79 11.70
N LEU A 103 -15.77 2.00 12.41
CA LEU A 103 -15.04 0.89 13.05
C LEU A 103 -15.89 0.29 14.17
N SER A 104 -15.97 -1.05 14.22
CA SER A 104 -16.46 -1.77 15.39
C SER A 104 -15.42 -1.70 16.52
N SER A 105 -15.82 -2.09 17.74
CA SER A 105 -14.88 -2.27 18.86
C SER A 105 -13.78 -3.29 18.54
N THR A 106 -14.14 -4.38 17.89
CA THR A 106 -13.19 -5.39 17.39
C THR A 106 -12.27 -4.80 16.32
N GLY A 107 -12.80 -3.98 15.41
CA GLY A 107 -12.04 -3.31 14.37
C GLY A 107 -10.99 -2.34 14.94
N VAL A 108 -11.31 -1.61 15.99
CA VAL A 108 -10.35 -0.70 16.66
C VAL A 108 -9.16 -1.49 17.24
N VAL A 109 -9.41 -2.65 17.84
CA VAL A 109 -8.33 -3.51 18.36
C VAL A 109 -7.54 -4.14 17.23
N ALA A 110 -8.23 -4.67 16.22
CA ALA A 110 -7.61 -5.34 15.09
C ALA A 110 -6.68 -4.41 14.29
N ILE A 111 -7.12 -3.18 14.01
CA ILE A 111 -6.30 -2.23 13.25
C ILE A 111 -5.02 -1.85 13.99
N ARG A 112 -5.09 -1.60 15.31
CA ARG A 112 -3.91 -1.29 16.12
C ARG A 112 -2.90 -2.44 16.05
N ARG A 113 -3.37 -3.69 16.17
CA ARG A 113 -2.53 -4.88 16.06
C ARG A 113 -1.90 -4.97 14.67
N MET A 114 -2.69 -4.87 13.60
CA MET A 114 -2.19 -4.94 12.22
C MET A 114 -1.14 -3.86 11.92
N VAL A 115 -1.38 -2.63 12.36
CA VAL A 115 -0.43 -1.52 12.17
C VAL A 115 0.85 -1.76 12.94
N ALA A 116 0.78 -2.22 14.21
CA ALA A 116 1.96 -2.60 14.99
C ALA A 116 2.75 -3.74 14.34
N ASP A 117 2.04 -4.73 13.76
CA ASP A 117 2.68 -5.82 13.01
C ASP A 117 3.38 -5.29 11.75
N VAL A 118 2.79 -4.35 11.03
CA VAL A 118 3.43 -3.67 9.89
C VAL A 118 4.68 -2.92 10.37
N CYS A 119 4.60 -2.13 11.44
CA CYS A 119 5.75 -1.41 11.99
C CYS A 119 6.92 -2.35 12.31
N ARG A 120 6.63 -3.52 12.93
CA ARG A 120 7.67 -4.53 13.26
C ARG A 120 8.35 -5.15 12.03
N ASN A 121 7.66 -5.18 10.89
CA ASN A 121 8.16 -5.75 9.63
C ASN A 121 8.82 -4.71 8.71
N ILE A 122 8.84 -3.42 9.08
CA ILE A 122 9.65 -2.42 8.38
C ILE A 122 11.13 -2.71 8.66
N LYS A 123 11.95 -2.64 7.62
CA LYS A 123 13.41 -2.76 7.78
C LYS A 123 13.96 -1.60 8.61
N THR A 124 14.87 -1.88 9.52
CA THR A 124 15.40 -0.91 10.50
C THR A 124 16.27 0.19 9.89
N ASP A 125 16.84 -0.06 8.72
CA ASP A 125 17.63 0.89 7.91
C ASP A 125 16.78 1.91 7.17
N MET A 126 15.45 1.71 7.13
CA MET A 126 14.52 2.61 6.47
C MET A 126 14.09 3.77 7.39
N PRO A 127 13.83 4.97 6.83
CA PRO A 127 13.36 6.13 7.60
C PRO A 127 12.11 5.88 8.44
N LEU A 128 11.29 4.91 8.01
CA LEU A 128 10.05 4.48 8.71
C LEU A 128 10.30 3.54 9.89
N GLY A 129 11.50 3.04 10.11
CA GLY A 129 11.82 2.06 11.15
C GLY A 129 11.56 2.56 12.59
N ARG A 130 11.41 3.87 12.79
CA ARG A 130 11.04 4.51 14.06
C ARG A 130 9.67 5.18 14.01
N CYS A 131 8.77 4.71 13.16
CA CYS A 131 7.46 5.29 12.99
C CYS A 131 6.52 4.89 14.14
N THR A 132 5.75 5.84 14.67
CA THR A 132 4.67 5.51 15.63
C THR A 132 3.49 4.87 14.90
N ASP A 133 2.67 4.11 15.63
CA ASP A 133 1.48 3.45 15.06
C ASP A 133 0.52 4.48 14.43
N GLU A 134 0.35 5.64 15.04
CA GLU A 134 -0.51 6.70 14.50
C GLU A 134 0.05 7.29 13.20
N ARG A 135 1.37 7.41 13.10
CA ARG A 135 2.01 7.86 11.87
C ARG A 135 1.88 6.80 10.79
N MET A 136 2.13 5.54 11.13
CA MET A 136 1.97 4.42 10.20
C MET A 136 0.54 4.29 9.70
N MET A 137 -0.46 4.46 10.57
CA MET A 137 -1.87 4.48 10.19
C MET A 137 -2.17 5.53 9.12
N ARG A 138 -1.64 6.75 9.27
CA ARG A 138 -1.78 7.83 8.26
C ARG A 138 -1.06 7.51 6.95
N ILE A 139 0.10 6.86 7.03
CA ILE A 139 0.86 6.45 5.84
C ILE A 139 0.11 5.36 5.08
N ILE A 140 -0.42 4.34 5.77
CA ILE A 140 -1.21 3.26 5.15
C ILE A 140 -2.50 3.82 4.54
N ASP A 141 -3.23 4.66 5.28
CA ASP A 141 -4.43 5.36 4.79
C ASP A 141 -4.16 6.05 3.46
N GLY A 142 -3.07 6.78 3.44
CA GLY A 142 -2.64 7.45 2.24
C GLY A 142 -2.19 6.55 1.12
N ALA A 143 -1.30 5.63 1.42
CA ALA A 143 -0.76 4.69 0.44
C ALA A 143 -1.85 3.83 -0.24
N ALA A 144 -2.96 3.56 0.47
CA ALA A 144 -4.09 2.80 -0.05
C ALA A 144 -4.99 3.58 -1.04
N GLN A 145 -4.76 4.88 -1.23
CA GLN A 145 -5.41 5.64 -2.32
C GLN A 145 -4.79 5.35 -3.68
N ILE A 146 -3.61 4.73 -3.71
CA ILE A 146 -2.92 4.38 -4.94
C ILE A 146 -2.99 2.87 -5.10
N SER A 147 -3.70 2.42 -6.13
CA SER A 147 -3.84 1.00 -6.44
C SER A 147 -2.85 0.60 -7.53
N PHE A 148 -1.77 -0.07 -7.15
CA PHE A 148 -0.81 -0.65 -8.08
C PHE A 148 -0.96 -2.16 -8.19
N SER A 149 -0.82 -2.67 -9.40
CA SER A 149 -0.71 -4.10 -9.67
C SER A 149 0.63 -4.66 -9.15
N SER A 150 0.72 -5.97 -8.99
CA SER A 150 2.00 -6.62 -8.66
C SER A 150 3.08 -6.35 -9.70
N ALA A 151 2.70 -6.18 -10.98
CA ALA A 151 3.63 -5.82 -12.05
C ALA A 151 4.17 -4.38 -11.87
N ASP A 152 3.32 -3.42 -11.50
CA ASP A 152 3.76 -2.05 -11.22
C ASP A 152 4.72 -2.02 -10.01
N LEU A 153 4.43 -2.80 -8.95
CA LEU A 153 5.32 -2.91 -7.78
C LEU A 153 6.69 -3.49 -8.15
N VAL A 154 6.71 -4.56 -8.96
CA VAL A 154 7.95 -5.17 -9.45
C VAL A 154 8.74 -4.16 -10.27
N LEU A 155 8.10 -3.42 -11.15
CA LEU A 155 8.75 -2.44 -12.00
C LEU A 155 9.36 -1.29 -11.19
N MET A 156 8.63 -0.77 -10.19
CA MET A 156 9.14 0.25 -9.28
C MET A 156 10.30 -0.27 -8.43
N GLN A 157 10.24 -1.51 -7.94
CA GLN A 157 11.32 -2.13 -7.16
C GLN A 157 12.61 -2.21 -7.99
N LEU A 158 12.53 -2.68 -9.23
CA LEU A 158 13.66 -2.77 -10.15
C LEU A 158 14.25 -1.40 -10.48
N ALA A 159 13.40 -0.40 -10.69
CA ALA A 159 13.84 0.92 -11.11
C ALA A 159 14.48 1.76 -10.00
N PHE A 160 14.03 1.62 -8.74
CA PHE A 160 14.34 2.59 -7.69
C PHE A 160 14.90 1.99 -6.39
N CYS A 161 14.75 0.69 -6.18
CA CYS A 161 15.14 0.05 -4.93
C CYS A 161 15.98 -1.23 -5.11
N SER A 162 16.62 -1.40 -6.28
CA SER A 162 17.65 -2.43 -6.47
C SER A 162 18.95 -2.00 -5.76
N ASP A 163 19.58 -2.92 -5.05
CA ASP A 163 20.73 -2.63 -4.17
C ASP A 163 21.92 -2.02 -4.92
N ASP A 164 22.07 -2.32 -6.21
CA ASP A 164 23.19 -1.86 -7.04
C ASP A 164 22.85 -0.64 -7.94
N GLY A 165 21.60 -0.18 -7.94
CA GLY A 165 21.15 0.98 -8.73
C GLY A 165 21.18 0.80 -10.25
N ASP A 166 21.56 -0.37 -10.75
CA ASP A 166 21.69 -0.71 -12.17
C ASP A 166 20.39 -1.23 -12.79
N GLY A 167 19.35 -1.42 -11.99
CA GLY A 167 18.06 -1.94 -12.45
C GLY A 167 18.06 -3.45 -12.69
N LEU A 168 19.04 -4.16 -12.14
CA LEU A 168 19.12 -5.60 -12.17
C LEU A 168 18.44 -6.23 -10.95
N GLY A 169 17.82 -7.38 -11.12
CA GLY A 169 17.15 -8.09 -10.04
C GLY A 169 17.01 -9.58 -10.31
N SER A 170 16.65 -10.31 -9.28
CA SER A 170 16.27 -11.72 -9.37
C SER A 170 14.85 -11.93 -8.85
N VAL A 171 14.20 -13.03 -9.23
CA VAL A 171 12.87 -13.37 -8.70
C VAL A 171 12.90 -13.48 -7.17
N GLY A 172 13.96 -14.08 -6.60
CA GLY A 172 14.13 -14.17 -5.14
C GLY A 172 14.24 -12.80 -4.48
N GLY A 173 15.11 -11.93 -5.01
CA GLY A 173 15.26 -10.56 -4.51
C GLY A 173 13.96 -9.75 -4.59
N LEU A 174 13.18 -9.92 -5.66
CA LEU A 174 11.86 -9.29 -5.81
C LEU A 174 10.83 -9.84 -4.80
N VAL A 175 10.85 -11.14 -4.52
CA VAL A 175 10.01 -11.76 -3.49
C VAL A 175 10.31 -11.15 -2.13
N ASP A 176 11.58 -11.08 -1.76
CA ASP A 176 12.04 -10.54 -0.49
C ASP A 176 11.84 -9.03 -0.38
N GLY A 177 12.11 -8.31 -1.47
CA GLY A 177 11.96 -6.85 -1.54
C GLY A 177 10.52 -6.36 -1.51
N LEU A 178 9.57 -7.16 -2.02
CA LEU A 178 8.15 -6.79 -2.11
C LEU A 178 7.27 -7.50 -1.09
N GLY A 179 7.77 -8.54 -0.39
CA GLY A 179 6.95 -9.36 0.52
C GLY A 179 5.79 -10.05 -0.19
N LEU A 180 5.94 -10.36 -1.48
CA LEU A 180 4.95 -11.06 -2.28
C LEU A 180 5.29 -12.55 -2.39
N LEU A 181 4.27 -13.36 -2.67
CA LEU A 181 4.50 -14.78 -2.93
C LEU A 181 5.21 -14.97 -4.28
N GLN A 182 6.11 -15.94 -4.34
CA GLN A 182 6.87 -16.26 -5.54
C GLN A 182 6.02 -16.46 -6.81
N PRO A 183 4.86 -17.16 -6.79
CA PRO A 183 4.00 -17.26 -7.96
C PRO A 183 3.50 -15.90 -8.45
N THR A 184 3.16 -14.99 -7.53
CA THR A 184 2.70 -13.64 -7.86
C THR A 184 3.80 -12.84 -8.55
N VAL A 185 5.03 -12.89 -8.01
CA VAL A 185 6.18 -12.21 -8.62
C VAL A 185 6.50 -12.82 -10.00
N SER A 186 6.48 -14.15 -10.12
CA SER A 186 6.75 -14.84 -11.39
C SER A 186 5.72 -14.47 -12.47
N MET A 187 4.45 -14.36 -12.12
CA MET A 187 3.40 -13.89 -13.03
C MET A 187 3.60 -12.44 -13.44
N ALA A 188 3.95 -11.58 -12.49
CA ALA A 188 4.23 -10.16 -12.75
C ALA A 188 5.43 -9.99 -13.68
N VAL A 189 6.53 -10.69 -13.42
CA VAL A 189 7.73 -10.73 -14.28
C VAL A 189 7.38 -11.21 -15.68
N SER A 190 6.60 -12.28 -15.82
CA SER A 190 6.17 -12.80 -17.12
C SER A 190 5.32 -11.79 -17.90
N SER A 191 4.44 -11.09 -17.20
CA SER A 191 3.60 -10.02 -17.79
C SER A 191 4.46 -8.84 -18.27
N LEU A 192 5.41 -8.37 -17.44
CA LEU A 192 6.32 -7.27 -17.77
C LEU A 192 7.24 -7.62 -18.94
N LYS A 193 7.76 -8.87 -19.01
CA LYS A 193 8.56 -9.35 -20.15
C LYS A 193 7.74 -9.31 -21.44
N ARG A 194 6.49 -9.79 -21.40
CA ARG A 194 5.59 -9.77 -22.56
C ARG A 194 5.28 -8.34 -23.04
N ALA A 195 5.22 -7.41 -22.11
CA ALA A 195 4.98 -5.98 -22.40
C ALA A 195 6.27 -5.25 -22.84
N GLY A 196 7.44 -5.89 -22.83
CA GLY A 196 8.71 -5.29 -23.21
C GLY A 196 9.30 -4.33 -22.18
N TYR A 197 8.83 -4.35 -20.95
CA TYR A 197 9.32 -3.48 -19.87
C TYR A 197 10.53 -4.03 -19.13
N ILE A 198 10.75 -5.33 -19.23
CA ILE A 198 11.92 -6.02 -18.68
C ILE A 198 12.45 -7.06 -19.66
N GLU A 199 13.72 -7.38 -19.52
CA GLU A 199 14.40 -8.49 -20.18
C GLU A 199 14.89 -9.49 -19.14
N ARG A 200 14.97 -10.77 -19.54
CA ARG A 200 15.62 -11.82 -18.77
C ARG A 200 16.94 -12.13 -19.45
N GLY A 201 18.04 -11.93 -18.76
CA GLY A 201 19.36 -12.34 -19.22
C GLY A 201 19.53 -13.85 -19.02
N ASP A 202 19.69 -14.57 -20.10
CA ASP A 202 20.18 -15.95 -20.11
C ASP A 202 21.69 -15.89 -20.29
N THR A 203 22.43 -15.37 -19.31
CA THR A 203 23.90 -15.36 -19.37
C THR A 203 24.39 -16.74 -18.92
N PRO A 204 25.01 -17.55 -19.81
CA PRO A 204 25.56 -18.83 -19.44
C PRO A 204 26.63 -18.65 -18.34
N GLY A 205 26.40 -19.28 -17.17
CA GLY A 205 27.35 -19.24 -16.04
C GLY A 205 26.92 -18.36 -14.84
N GLN A 206 25.87 -17.58 -14.94
CA GLN A 206 25.28 -16.94 -13.76
C GLN A 206 24.12 -17.77 -13.22
N ALA A 207 24.23 -18.20 -11.96
CA ALA A 207 23.31 -19.14 -11.30
C ALA A 207 21.91 -18.55 -10.99
N ALA A 208 21.68 -17.29 -11.29
CA ALA A 208 20.38 -16.63 -11.12
C ALA A 208 20.01 -15.93 -12.43
N LEU A 209 18.81 -16.24 -12.95
CA LEU A 209 18.19 -15.50 -14.05
C LEU A 209 18.11 -14.03 -13.67
N SER A 210 18.99 -13.20 -14.22
CA SER A 210 18.96 -11.75 -14.01
C SER A 210 17.78 -11.16 -14.76
N ILE A 211 17.10 -10.22 -14.11
CA ILE A 211 15.98 -9.45 -14.65
C ILE A 211 16.50 -8.02 -14.80
N ALA A 212 16.54 -7.52 -16.03
CA ALA A 212 16.95 -6.16 -16.34
C ALA A 212 15.74 -5.32 -16.76
N ILE A 213 15.65 -4.08 -16.27
CA ILE A 213 14.62 -3.14 -16.71
C ILE A 213 15.04 -2.51 -18.05
N THR A 214 14.13 -2.44 -19.01
CA THR A 214 14.34 -1.77 -20.29
C THR A 214 14.16 -0.25 -20.16
N GLU A 215 14.55 0.51 -21.19
CA GLU A 215 14.29 1.97 -21.24
C GLU A 215 12.78 2.27 -21.15
N SER A 216 11.95 1.54 -21.89
CA SER A 216 10.49 1.65 -21.83
C SER A 216 9.93 1.29 -20.45
N GLY A 217 10.52 0.29 -19.77
CA GLY A 217 10.21 -0.07 -18.40
C GLY A 217 10.56 1.05 -17.42
N ARG A 218 11.72 1.67 -17.56
CA ARG A 218 12.15 2.80 -16.73
C ARG A 218 11.23 4.01 -16.89
N ALA A 219 10.89 4.37 -18.13
CA ALA A 219 9.94 5.44 -18.42
C ALA A 219 8.53 5.15 -17.83
N ARG A 220 8.10 3.89 -17.84
CA ARG A 220 6.84 3.47 -17.18
C ARG A 220 6.95 3.59 -15.67
N ALA A 221 8.05 3.15 -15.07
CA ALA A 221 8.28 3.25 -13.62
C ALA A 221 8.27 4.71 -13.13
N GLU A 222 8.87 5.63 -13.88
CA GLU A 222 8.87 7.07 -13.57
C GLU A 222 7.43 7.64 -13.52
N LYS A 223 6.56 7.22 -14.43
CA LYS A 223 5.13 7.62 -14.40
C LYS A 223 4.39 7.07 -13.18
N LEU A 224 4.72 5.85 -12.72
CA LEU A 224 4.15 5.29 -11.50
C LEU A 224 4.63 6.05 -10.26
N VAL A 225 5.90 6.40 -10.23
CA VAL A 225 6.50 7.19 -9.14
C VAL A 225 5.89 8.59 -9.05
N ALA A 226 5.63 9.24 -10.18
CA ALA A 226 4.96 10.53 -10.20
C ALA A 226 3.59 10.46 -9.48
N GLN A 227 2.82 9.38 -9.66
CA GLN A 227 1.56 9.17 -8.94
C GLN A 227 1.77 9.06 -7.42
N VAL A 228 2.85 8.40 -6.98
CA VAL A 228 3.19 8.32 -5.55
C VAL A 228 3.63 9.69 -5.01
N ALA A 229 4.37 10.47 -5.79
CA ALA A 229 4.86 11.78 -5.39
C ALA A 229 3.75 12.85 -5.29
N GLU A 230 2.71 12.73 -6.13
CA GLU A 230 1.54 13.62 -6.11
C GLU A 230 0.61 13.35 -4.91
N PHE A 231 0.79 12.19 -4.26
CA PHE A 231 -0.06 11.78 -3.17
C PHE A 231 0.12 12.67 -1.94
N ARG A 232 -0.98 13.18 -1.40
CA ARG A 232 -1.04 13.98 -0.17
C ARG A 232 -2.03 13.35 0.81
N PRO A 233 -1.56 12.76 1.92
CA PRO A 233 -2.47 12.27 2.96
C PRO A 233 -3.34 13.41 3.49
N ALA A 234 -4.62 13.12 3.72
CA ALA A 234 -5.54 14.08 4.31
C ALA A 234 -4.98 14.59 5.65
N ARG A 235 -4.98 15.92 5.84
CA ARG A 235 -4.57 16.54 7.11
C ARG A 235 -5.47 15.99 8.22
N ALA A 236 -4.87 15.53 9.33
CA ALA A 236 -5.62 15.25 10.54
C ALA A 236 -6.43 16.50 10.91
N ARG A 237 -7.76 16.40 10.93
CA ARG A 237 -8.59 17.47 11.48
C ARG A 237 -8.19 17.65 12.94
N ALA A 238 -7.75 18.86 13.30
CA ALA A 238 -7.51 19.22 14.68
C ALA A 238 -8.72 18.76 15.52
N ARG A 239 -8.48 17.96 16.56
CA ARG A 239 -9.49 17.62 17.55
C ARG A 239 -10.08 18.93 18.06
N LYS A 240 -11.30 19.25 17.67
CA LYS A 240 -12.11 20.16 18.47
C LYS A 240 -12.38 19.39 19.77
N SER A 241 -11.66 19.71 20.81
CA SER A 241 -12.02 19.34 22.17
C SER A 241 -13.37 20.02 22.48
N SER A 242 -14.45 19.26 22.31
CA SER A 242 -15.70 19.60 22.97
C SER A 242 -15.51 19.23 24.43
N VAL A 243 -15.01 20.20 25.20
CA VAL A 243 -15.28 20.27 26.65
C VAL A 243 -16.78 20.49 26.78
N LEU A 244 -17.45 19.52 27.34
CA LEU A 244 -18.64 19.66 28.17
C LEU A 244 -18.67 18.54 29.17
#